data_a24564b817d32cd3cfbea408f5de5358
#
_entry.id   a24564b817d32cd3cfbea408f5de5358
#
_cell.length_a   1.000
_cell.length_b   1.000
_cell.length_c   1.000
_cell.angle_alpha   90.00
_cell.angle_beta   90.00
_cell.angle_gamma   90.00
#
_symmetry.space_group_name_H-M   'P 1'
#
loop_
_entity.id
_entity.type
_entity.pdbx_description
1 polymer ?
#
loop_
_entity_poly.entity_id
_entity_poly.type
_entity_poly.pdbx_seq_one_letter_code
_entity_poly.pdbx_strand_id
1 'polypeptide(L)'
;MKKQFSYLLRHYPLSLLCIALVWYLSLVIKVPPTPLDGVAFIDKWTHMIMYGGTCFVIWTEYQRCHERMQPRKLFLLAGLAPVLMGGLIELLQAYCTTNRSGEWLDFWADTVGVTLAAIVALATRRWLQRRKNGRALKS
;
A
#
# COMPACT_ATOMS: atom_id res chain seq x y z
N MET A 1 -4.32 17.89 17.48
CA MET A 1 -3.46 17.47 16.35
C MET A 1 -2.15 16.83 16.79
N LYS A 2 -1.33 17.42 17.66
CA LYS A 2 -0.03 16.85 18.11
C LYS A 2 -0.13 15.43 18.69
N LYS A 3 -1.14 15.14 19.51
CA LYS A 3 -1.33 13.80 20.13
C LYS A 3 -1.67 12.71 19.08
N GLN A 4 -2.46 13.03 18.06
CA GLN A 4 -2.80 12.09 16.98
C GLN A 4 -1.60 11.81 16.07
N PHE A 5 -0.83 12.84 15.73
CA PHE A 5 0.39 12.69 14.94
C PHE A 5 1.45 11.83 15.67
N SER A 6 1.67 12.09 16.96
CA SER A 6 2.57 11.28 17.80
C SER A 6 2.10 9.82 17.91
N TYR A 7 0.77 9.60 17.99
CA TYR A 7 0.20 8.25 17.96
C TYR A 7 0.50 7.52 16.64
N LEU A 8 0.28 8.18 15.50
CA LEU A 8 0.55 7.61 14.17
C LEU A 8 2.04 7.27 14.00
N LEU A 9 2.94 8.18 14.36
CA LEU A 9 4.40 7.93 14.30
C LEU A 9 4.83 6.74 15.15
N ARG A 10 4.19 6.52 16.29
CA ARG A 10 4.54 5.42 17.19
C ARG A 10 3.97 4.07 16.76
N HIS A 11 2.77 4.06 16.16
CA HIS A 11 2.05 2.82 15.87
C HIS A 11 2.07 2.42 14.40
N TYR A 12 2.33 3.38 13.49
CA TYR A 12 2.33 3.18 12.04
C TYR A 12 3.58 3.77 11.34
N PRO A 13 4.80 3.57 11.91
CA PRO A 13 6.00 4.20 11.36
C PRO A 13 6.33 3.71 9.95
N LEU A 14 6.17 2.42 9.67
CA LEU A 14 6.47 1.86 8.34
C LEU A 14 5.42 2.27 7.31
N SER A 15 4.15 2.33 7.69
CA SER A 15 3.09 2.83 6.80
C SER A 15 3.35 4.27 6.39
N LEU A 16 3.71 5.13 7.34
CA LEU A 16 4.04 6.52 7.06
C LEU A 16 5.28 6.64 6.16
N LEU A 17 6.30 5.82 6.40
CA LEU A 17 7.49 5.77 5.56
C LEU A 17 7.14 5.33 4.13
N CYS A 18 6.37 4.25 3.98
CA CYS A 18 5.93 3.78 2.66
C CYS A 18 5.14 4.84 1.90
N ILE A 19 4.17 5.50 2.57
CA ILE A 19 3.40 6.59 1.97
C ILE A 19 4.33 7.72 1.52
N ALA A 20 5.24 8.16 2.38
CA ALA A 20 6.19 9.23 2.04
C ALA A 20 7.10 8.84 0.86
N LEU A 21 7.55 7.58 0.80
CA LEU A 21 8.34 7.06 -0.30
C LEU A 21 7.54 7.02 -1.61
N VAL A 22 6.29 6.58 -1.58
CA VAL A 22 5.42 6.58 -2.77
C VAL A 22 5.30 8.01 -3.33
N TRP A 23 4.98 8.98 -2.48
CA TRP A 23 4.90 10.39 -2.90
C TRP A 23 6.21 10.92 -3.47
N TYR A 24 7.32 10.64 -2.79
CA TYR A 24 8.64 11.09 -3.22
C TYR A 24 9.06 10.49 -4.56
N LEU A 25 8.93 9.16 -4.71
CA LEU A 25 9.28 8.46 -5.94
C LEU A 25 8.37 8.86 -7.11
N SER A 26 7.10 9.11 -6.85
CA SER A 26 6.13 9.44 -7.89
C SER A 26 6.25 10.89 -8.39
N LEU A 27 6.55 11.86 -7.52
CA LEU A 27 6.50 13.28 -7.88
C LEU A 27 7.89 13.93 -8.02
N VAL A 28 8.90 13.42 -7.31
CA VAL A 28 10.20 14.11 -7.22
C VAL A 28 11.26 13.42 -8.08
N ILE A 29 11.32 12.10 -8.06
CA ILE A 29 12.37 11.37 -8.76
C ILE A 29 12.01 11.18 -10.24
N LYS A 30 12.94 11.61 -11.11
CA LYS A 30 13.02 11.10 -12.49
C LYS A 30 13.69 9.74 -12.44
N VAL A 31 12.95 8.70 -12.82
CA VAL A 31 13.55 7.37 -12.95
C VAL A 31 14.53 7.42 -14.14
N PRO A 32 15.82 7.22 -13.92
CA PRO A 32 16.79 7.13 -15.03
C PRO A 32 16.51 5.86 -15.84
N PRO A 33 16.90 5.82 -17.13
CA PRO A 33 16.80 4.61 -17.91
C PRO A 33 17.49 3.44 -17.21
N THR A 34 16.81 2.32 -17.09
CA THR A 34 17.30 1.13 -16.40
C THR A 34 17.43 -0.04 -17.38
N PRO A 35 18.28 -1.04 -17.11
CA PRO A 35 18.32 -2.26 -17.92
C PRO A 35 16.98 -3.00 -18.01
N LEU A 36 16.02 -2.65 -17.15
CA LEU A 36 14.68 -3.23 -17.09
C LEU A 36 13.68 -2.53 -18.03
N ASP A 37 14.05 -1.42 -18.67
CA ASP A 37 13.15 -0.67 -19.57
C ASP A 37 12.73 -1.50 -20.78
N GLY A 38 13.45 -2.58 -21.10
CA GLY A 38 13.05 -3.58 -22.10
C GLY A 38 11.98 -4.58 -21.64
N VAL A 39 11.63 -4.58 -20.35
CA VAL A 39 10.60 -5.47 -19.81
C VAL A 39 9.23 -4.82 -20.02
N ALA A 40 8.33 -5.54 -20.69
CA ALA A 40 6.98 -5.05 -20.95
C ALA A 40 6.27 -4.66 -19.64
N PHE A 41 5.71 -3.45 -19.62
CA PHE A 41 4.93 -2.93 -18.49
C PHE A 41 5.70 -2.83 -17.15
N ILE A 42 7.02 -2.63 -17.18
CA ILE A 42 7.84 -2.56 -15.95
C ILE A 42 7.37 -1.47 -14.99
N ASP A 43 6.92 -0.34 -15.49
CA ASP A 43 6.32 0.74 -14.70
C ASP A 43 5.04 0.30 -14.00
N LYS A 44 4.15 -0.43 -14.67
CA LYS A 44 2.91 -0.98 -14.09
C LYS A 44 3.21 -2.00 -12.98
N TRP A 45 4.22 -2.85 -13.19
CA TRP A 45 4.68 -3.76 -12.14
C TRP A 45 5.23 -3.00 -10.92
N THR A 46 5.95 -1.91 -11.16
CA THR A 46 6.49 -1.06 -10.09
C THR A 46 5.36 -0.42 -9.28
N HIS A 47 4.36 0.16 -9.94
CA HIS A 47 3.15 0.69 -9.30
C HIS A 47 2.44 -0.36 -8.47
N MET A 48 2.16 -1.52 -9.03
CA MET A 48 1.49 -2.62 -8.35
C MET A 48 2.24 -3.07 -7.08
N ILE A 49 3.58 -3.17 -7.14
CA ILE A 49 4.41 -3.55 -5.99
C ILE A 49 4.45 -2.44 -4.93
N MET A 50 4.59 -1.18 -5.33
CA MET A 50 4.64 -0.04 -4.42
C MET A 50 3.33 0.11 -3.64
N TYR A 51 2.20 0.12 -4.32
CA TYR A 51 0.90 0.28 -3.68
C TYR A 51 0.44 -0.97 -2.95
N GLY A 52 0.67 -2.15 -3.52
CA GLY A 52 0.42 -3.43 -2.84
C GLY A 52 1.27 -3.60 -1.59
N GLY A 53 2.56 -3.27 -1.66
CA GLY A 53 3.47 -3.28 -0.51
C GLY A 53 3.01 -2.32 0.58
N THR A 54 2.65 -1.09 0.22
CA THR A 54 2.11 -0.09 1.16
C THR A 54 0.83 -0.58 1.84
N CYS A 55 -0.12 -1.13 1.07
CA CYS A 55 -1.35 -1.73 1.59
C CYS A 55 -1.03 -2.85 2.58
N PHE A 56 -0.13 -3.78 2.24
CA PHE A 56 0.27 -4.89 3.09
C PHE A 56 0.92 -4.42 4.39
N VAL A 57 1.76 -3.38 4.35
CA VAL A 57 2.38 -2.77 5.54
C VAL A 57 1.31 -2.14 6.44
N ILE A 58 0.38 -1.37 5.90
CA ILE A 58 -0.74 -0.80 6.67
C ILE A 58 -1.56 -1.91 7.35
N TRP A 59 -1.84 -3.01 6.63
CA TRP A 59 -2.54 -4.17 7.17
C TRP A 59 -1.80 -4.80 8.35
N THR A 60 -0.51 -5.02 8.22
CA THR A 60 0.31 -5.66 9.27
C THR A 60 0.45 -4.79 10.50
N GLU A 61 0.70 -3.49 10.34
CA GLU A 61 0.76 -2.54 11.46
C GLU A 61 -0.61 -2.39 12.14
N TYR A 62 -1.69 -2.30 11.37
CA TYR A 62 -3.04 -2.27 11.94
C TYR A 62 -3.33 -3.50 12.79
N GLN A 63 -2.98 -4.70 12.32
CA GLN A 63 -3.18 -5.94 13.07
C GLN A 63 -2.32 -6.01 14.35
N ARG A 64 -1.13 -5.42 14.34
CA ARG A 64 -0.27 -5.34 15.53
C ARG A 64 -0.83 -4.40 16.61
N CYS A 65 -1.51 -3.34 16.19
CA CYS A 65 -2.02 -2.31 17.07
C CYS A 65 -3.45 -2.57 17.57
N HIS A 66 -4.17 -3.52 16.96
CA HIS A 66 -5.59 -3.75 17.28
C HIS A 66 -5.88 -5.24 17.49
N GLU A 67 -6.32 -5.60 18.69
CA GLU A 67 -6.76 -6.99 18.99
C GLU A 67 -7.99 -7.39 18.16
N ARG A 68 -8.93 -6.47 18.02
CA ARG A 68 -10.16 -6.68 17.22
C ARG A 68 -10.07 -5.97 15.88
N MET A 69 -10.24 -6.73 14.80
CA MET A 69 -10.35 -6.15 13.47
C MET A 69 -11.65 -5.38 13.30
N GLN A 70 -11.52 -4.17 12.80
CA GLN A 70 -12.64 -3.38 12.31
C GLN A 70 -12.58 -3.38 10.76
N PRO A 71 -13.32 -4.29 10.08
CA PRO A 71 -13.15 -4.50 8.64
C PRO A 71 -13.42 -3.24 7.83
N ARG A 72 -14.39 -2.42 8.26
CA ARG A 72 -14.69 -1.13 7.60
C ARG A 72 -13.51 -0.16 7.68
N LYS A 73 -12.90 0.01 8.86
CA LYS A 73 -11.73 0.91 9.01
C LYS A 73 -10.55 0.42 8.20
N LEU A 74 -10.32 -0.88 8.21
CA LEU A 74 -9.23 -1.48 7.48
C LEU A 74 -9.42 -1.36 5.96
N PHE A 75 -10.63 -1.57 5.46
CA PHE A 75 -10.97 -1.32 4.07
C PHE A 75 -10.72 0.14 3.68
N LEU A 76 -11.10 1.09 4.53
CA LEU A 76 -10.88 2.52 4.26
C LEU A 76 -9.39 2.88 4.27
N LEU A 77 -8.63 2.41 5.28
CA LEU A 77 -7.24 2.83 5.49
C LEU A 77 -6.25 2.08 4.58
N ALA A 78 -6.44 0.79 4.39
CA ALA A 78 -5.51 -0.06 3.63
C ALA A 78 -6.01 -0.41 2.22
N GLY A 79 -7.25 -0.11 1.89
CA GLY A 79 -7.83 -0.32 0.58
C GLY A 79 -8.11 1.00 -0.13
N LEU A 80 -9.18 1.68 0.26
CA LEU A 80 -9.65 2.88 -0.43
C LEU A 80 -8.65 4.03 -0.41
N ALA A 81 -8.03 4.32 0.75
CA ALA A 81 -7.12 5.46 0.86
C ALA A 81 -5.87 5.34 -0.04
N PRO A 82 -5.15 4.19 -0.14
CA PRO A 82 -4.08 4.02 -1.11
C PRO A 82 -4.54 4.17 -2.57
N VAL A 83 -5.71 3.63 -2.94
CA VAL A 83 -6.24 3.77 -4.30
C VAL A 83 -6.55 5.24 -4.62
N LEU A 84 -7.20 5.97 -3.71
CA LEU A 84 -7.47 7.40 -3.90
C LEU A 84 -6.17 8.21 -3.95
N MET A 85 -5.18 7.84 -3.14
CA MET A 85 -3.84 8.44 -3.19
C MET A 85 -3.17 8.23 -4.55
N GLY A 86 -3.27 7.02 -5.12
CA GLY A 86 -2.78 6.72 -6.47
C GLY A 86 -3.44 7.62 -7.51
N GLY A 87 -4.77 7.66 -7.54
CA GLY A 87 -5.50 8.53 -8.45
C GLY A 87 -5.14 10.01 -8.31
N LEU A 88 -4.93 10.50 -7.08
CA LEU A 88 -4.48 11.87 -6.85
C LEU A 88 -3.07 12.10 -7.40
N ILE A 89 -2.16 11.16 -7.21
CA ILE A 89 -0.79 11.26 -7.73
C ILE A 89 -0.81 11.28 -9.26
N GLU A 90 -1.61 10.44 -9.93
CA GLU A 90 -1.76 10.45 -11.39
C GLU A 90 -2.28 11.81 -11.90
N LEU A 91 -3.26 12.40 -11.21
CA LEU A 91 -3.75 13.74 -11.55
C LEU A 91 -2.65 14.80 -11.38
N LEU A 92 -1.89 14.74 -10.28
CA LEU A 92 -0.78 15.67 -10.07
C LEU A 92 0.32 15.49 -11.11
N GLN A 93 0.63 14.27 -11.52
CA GLN A 93 1.57 14.01 -12.60
C GLN A 93 1.08 14.58 -13.92
N ALA A 94 -0.19 14.40 -14.26
CA ALA A 94 -0.77 14.89 -15.51
C ALA A 94 -0.81 16.42 -15.59
N TYR A 95 -1.09 17.11 -14.48
CA TYR A 95 -1.35 18.56 -14.51
C TYR A 95 -0.27 19.42 -13.85
N CYS A 96 0.53 18.86 -12.96
CA CYS A 96 1.48 19.63 -12.15
C CYS A 96 2.95 19.26 -12.40
N THR A 97 3.24 18.25 -13.24
CA THR A 97 4.62 17.89 -13.59
C THR A 97 4.88 18.04 -15.09
N THR A 98 6.08 18.48 -15.45
CA THR A 98 6.52 18.58 -16.85
C THR A 98 7.24 17.32 -17.33
N ASN A 99 7.52 16.39 -16.43
CA ASN A 99 8.45 15.29 -16.67
C ASN A 99 7.77 13.90 -16.61
N ARG A 100 6.50 13.84 -16.27
CA ARG A 100 5.68 12.63 -16.22
C ARG A 100 4.28 12.94 -16.76
N SER A 101 3.73 11.99 -17.50
CA SER A 101 2.33 11.96 -17.89
C SER A 101 1.58 11.05 -16.92
N GLY A 102 0.49 11.51 -16.34
CA GLY A 102 -0.41 10.64 -15.59
C GLY A 102 -1.06 9.62 -16.52
N GLU A 103 -1.02 8.36 -16.16
CA GLU A 103 -1.57 7.27 -16.96
C GLU A 103 -2.67 6.51 -16.20
N TRP A 104 -3.84 6.37 -16.82
CA TRP A 104 -4.93 5.59 -16.22
C TRP A 104 -4.56 4.12 -15.98
N LEU A 105 -3.62 3.57 -16.75
CA LEU A 105 -3.14 2.21 -16.55
C LEU A 105 -2.35 2.07 -15.26
N ASP A 106 -1.64 3.10 -14.80
CA ASP A 106 -0.93 3.11 -13.53
C ASP A 106 -1.92 3.10 -12.36
N PHE A 107 -2.98 3.91 -12.44
CA PHE A 107 -4.08 3.85 -11.47
C PHE A 107 -4.72 2.44 -11.36
N TRP A 108 -4.91 1.75 -12.49
CA TRP A 108 -5.39 0.38 -12.46
C TRP A 108 -4.37 -0.60 -11.88
N ALA A 109 -3.08 -0.42 -12.17
CA ALA A 109 -2.01 -1.22 -11.57
C ALA A 109 -1.96 -1.06 -10.05
N ASP A 110 -2.11 0.18 -9.54
CA ASP A 110 -2.22 0.48 -8.10
C ASP A 110 -3.40 -0.27 -7.48
N THR A 111 -4.56 -0.19 -8.11
CA THR A 111 -5.79 -0.84 -7.64
C THR A 111 -5.65 -2.36 -7.58
N VAL A 112 -5.03 -2.96 -8.58
CA VAL A 112 -4.74 -4.41 -8.62
C VAL A 112 -3.75 -4.77 -7.50
N GLY A 113 -2.69 -4.00 -7.33
CA GLY A 113 -1.69 -4.20 -6.28
C GLY A 113 -2.30 -4.19 -4.88
N VAL A 114 -3.11 -3.17 -4.58
CA VAL A 114 -3.85 -3.05 -3.32
C VAL A 114 -4.80 -4.23 -3.09
N THR A 115 -5.52 -4.65 -4.13
CA THR A 115 -6.47 -5.77 -4.05
C THR A 115 -5.76 -7.08 -3.76
N LEU A 116 -4.67 -7.38 -4.47
CA LEU A 116 -3.86 -8.58 -4.25
C LEU A 116 -3.26 -8.60 -2.84
N ALA A 117 -2.74 -7.48 -2.37
CA ALA A 117 -2.19 -7.37 -1.02
C ALA A 117 -3.26 -7.62 0.06
N ALA A 118 -4.47 -7.09 -0.12
CA ALA A 118 -5.59 -7.33 0.79
C ALA A 118 -5.98 -8.83 0.83
N ILE A 119 -6.01 -9.50 -0.32
CA ILE A 119 -6.29 -10.94 -0.41
C ILE A 119 -5.22 -11.75 0.34
N VAL A 120 -3.92 -11.45 0.09
CA VAL A 120 -2.80 -12.12 0.76
C VAL A 120 -2.85 -11.89 2.27
N ALA A 121 -3.10 -10.66 2.72
CA ALA A 121 -3.18 -10.33 4.14
C ALA A 121 -4.33 -11.06 4.84
N LEU A 122 -5.51 -11.15 4.20
CA LEU A 122 -6.65 -11.92 4.70
C LEU A 122 -6.37 -13.42 4.76
N ALA A 123 -5.75 -13.99 3.72
CA ALA A 123 -5.40 -15.40 3.66
C ALA A 123 -4.39 -15.77 4.76
N THR A 124 -3.34 -14.97 4.92
CA THR A 124 -2.30 -15.14 5.94
C THR A 124 -2.91 -15.12 7.35
N ARG A 125 -3.80 -14.16 7.61
CA ARG A 125 -4.49 -14.08 8.89
C ARG A 125 -5.32 -15.34 9.19
N ARG A 126 -6.15 -15.77 8.21
CA ARG A 126 -7.00 -16.96 8.37
C ARG A 126 -6.15 -18.20 8.66
N TRP A 127 -5.03 -18.34 7.97
CA TRP A 127 -4.09 -19.44 8.18
C TRP A 127 -3.45 -19.41 9.58
N LEU A 128 -3.00 -18.24 10.05
CA LEU A 128 -2.45 -18.08 11.41
C LEU A 128 -3.48 -18.37 12.49
N GLN A 129 -4.73 -17.95 12.31
CA GLN A 129 -5.82 -18.25 13.26
C GLN A 129 -6.12 -19.75 13.32
N ARG A 130 -6.19 -20.43 12.18
CA ARG A 130 -6.38 -21.89 12.13
C ARG A 130 -5.26 -22.63 12.85
N ARG A 131 -4.00 -22.20 12.67
CA ARG A 131 -2.87 -22.81 13.38
C ARG A 131 -2.93 -22.61 14.89
N LYS A 132 -3.33 -21.44 15.38
CA LYS A 132 -3.50 -21.17 16.81
C LYS A 132 -4.59 -22.07 17.41
N ASN A 133 -5.74 -22.15 16.76
CA ASN A 133 -6.85 -22.97 17.23
C ASN A 133 -6.50 -24.47 17.22
N GLY A 134 -5.81 -24.97 16.20
CA GLY A 134 -5.39 -26.36 16.14
C GLY A 134 -4.33 -26.75 17.19
N ARG A 135 -3.54 -25.78 17.69
CA ARG A 135 -2.62 -26.02 18.82
C ARG A 135 -3.35 -26.06 20.15
N ALA A 136 -4.32 -25.16 20.35
CA ALA A 136 -5.13 -25.11 21.58
C ALA A 136 -6.02 -26.37 21.80
N LEU A 137 -6.34 -27.10 20.73
CA LEU A 137 -7.08 -28.36 20.81
C LEU A 137 -6.19 -29.60 21.10
N LYS A 138 -4.88 -29.44 21.06
CA LYS A 138 -3.88 -30.51 21.31
C LYS A 138 -3.18 -30.42 22.65
N SER A 139 -3.38 -29.32 23.37
CA SER A 139 -2.93 -29.09 24.75
C SER A 139 -4.03 -29.41 25.74
#